data_cb3ca0c986949af6f1dc747f833c5fd6
#
_entry.id   cb3ca0c986949af6f1dc747f833c5fd6
#
_cell.length_a   1.000
_cell.length_b   1.000
_cell.length_c   1.000
_cell.angle_alpha   90.00
_cell.angle_beta   90.00
_cell.angle_gamma   90.00
#
_symmetry.space_group_name_H-M   'P 1'
#
loop_
_entity.id
_entity.type
_entity.pdbx_description
1 polymer ?
#
loop_
_entity_poly.entity_id
_entity_poly.type
_entity_poly.pdbx_seq_one_letter_code
_entity_poly.pdbx_strand_id
1 'polypeptide(L)'
;MSDAVAQRETARGVGRGVGRGLERGIGLALPLAVSFLVAAAALLAIGENPAEIFALMAEEAFGNARRIAATLSAATPLLFTAVATAICFRSGVFNVGVEGAFLVGGLAAIFLGFTLPAGLGFLLLPLCLGFGGLIGAIWLWAPGLLLARYEVDEVVSTLMLNFVAAGITGYLVNGPLLSDYAGNNVTPLIHEAATLPRLMPPSTLHAGFLVGLLAILAYGLWCRHTPSGFEAALVGLNKRFARAVGVSVPGTIVLVMALSGLFAGLGGAAHGLGQMYRFSDGFSPGYGFTGLAVALLGRNSPWGIIFGAVLFGALASAGTTIQLFSNVPLDLVNIIQGTVMIFAAVEVGRIAVPALGRRRKRERTADGG
;
A
#
# COMPACT_ATOMS: atom_id res chain seq x y z
N MET A 1 17.90 -51.15 2.05
CA MET A 1 16.51 -50.68 2.28
C MET A 1 16.44 -49.20 2.76
N SER A 2 17.49 -48.68 3.36
CA SER A 2 17.61 -47.28 3.84
C SER A 2 17.66 -46.23 2.71
N ASP A 3 18.47 -46.47 1.65
CA ASP A 3 18.69 -45.49 0.59
C ASP A 3 17.45 -45.22 -0.30
N ALA A 4 16.61 -46.24 -0.52
CA ALA A 4 15.38 -46.08 -1.32
C ALA A 4 14.29 -45.27 -0.59
N VAL A 5 14.29 -45.27 0.75
CA VAL A 5 13.38 -44.45 1.57
C VAL A 5 13.83 -43.00 1.57
N ALA A 6 15.14 -42.74 1.71
CA ALA A 6 15.70 -41.39 1.67
C ALA A 6 15.53 -40.72 0.29
N GLN A 7 15.68 -41.48 -0.82
CA GLN A 7 15.43 -40.97 -2.17
C GLN A 7 13.94 -40.64 -2.42
N ARG A 8 13.01 -41.41 -1.84
CA ARG A 8 11.57 -41.11 -1.94
C ARG A 8 11.15 -39.92 -1.11
N GLU A 9 11.78 -39.66 0.03
CA GLU A 9 11.51 -38.45 0.84
C GLU A 9 12.07 -37.20 0.19
N THR A 10 13.27 -37.24 -0.39
CA THR A 10 13.83 -36.10 -1.16
C THR A 10 13.02 -35.81 -2.41
N ALA A 11 12.59 -36.81 -3.17
CA ALA A 11 11.73 -36.63 -4.35
C ALA A 11 10.34 -36.04 -3.99
N ARG A 12 9.76 -36.47 -2.84
CA ARG A 12 8.51 -35.88 -2.32
C ARG A 12 8.70 -34.46 -1.80
N GLY A 13 9.86 -34.12 -1.25
CA GLY A 13 10.22 -32.78 -0.81
C GLY A 13 10.35 -31.80 -1.99
N VAL A 14 11.05 -32.21 -3.05
CA VAL A 14 11.23 -31.42 -4.27
C VAL A 14 9.91 -31.26 -5.02
N GLY A 15 9.10 -32.31 -5.17
CA GLY A 15 7.79 -32.22 -5.82
C GLY A 15 6.79 -31.28 -5.08
N ARG A 16 6.84 -31.27 -3.74
CA ARG A 16 6.04 -30.31 -2.93
C ARG A 16 6.54 -28.86 -3.03
N GLY A 17 7.84 -28.65 -3.24
CA GLY A 17 8.44 -27.33 -3.45
C GLY A 17 8.04 -26.73 -4.80
N VAL A 18 8.12 -27.50 -5.86
CA VAL A 18 7.75 -27.11 -7.23
C VAL A 18 6.24 -26.87 -7.34
N GLY A 19 5.40 -27.74 -6.76
CA GLY A 19 3.94 -27.56 -6.74
C GLY A 19 3.52 -26.29 -6.03
N ARG A 20 4.11 -25.93 -4.88
CA ARG A 20 3.85 -24.67 -4.18
C ARG A 20 4.32 -23.44 -4.94
N GLY A 21 5.41 -23.56 -5.71
CA GLY A 21 5.90 -22.48 -6.59
C GLY A 21 4.93 -22.22 -7.74
N LEU A 22 4.43 -23.28 -8.38
CA LEU A 22 3.45 -23.21 -9.46
C LEU A 22 2.11 -22.64 -8.97
N GLU A 23 1.58 -23.12 -7.85
CA GLU A 23 0.35 -22.61 -7.24
C GLU A 23 0.47 -21.13 -6.85
N ARG A 24 1.65 -20.69 -6.40
CA ARG A 24 1.92 -19.27 -6.12
C ARG A 24 1.97 -18.43 -7.38
N GLY A 25 2.56 -18.93 -8.47
CA GLY A 25 2.62 -18.27 -9.76
C GLY A 25 1.23 -18.11 -10.41
N ILE A 26 0.44 -19.17 -10.41
CA ILE A 26 -0.92 -19.18 -10.96
C ILE A 26 -1.82 -18.22 -10.16
N GLY A 27 -1.69 -18.17 -8.85
CA GLY A 27 -2.47 -17.26 -8.00
C GLY A 27 -2.15 -15.77 -8.16
N LEU A 28 -1.01 -15.41 -8.76
CA LEU A 28 -0.67 -14.04 -9.16
C LEU A 28 -1.09 -13.75 -10.61
N ALA A 29 -0.93 -14.72 -11.50
CA ALA A 29 -1.20 -14.57 -12.91
C ALA A 29 -2.70 -14.51 -13.23
N LEU A 30 -3.53 -15.27 -12.51
CA LEU A 30 -4.96 -15.35 -12.76
C LEU A 30 -5.70 -13.99 -12.57
N PRO A 31 -5.54 -13.28 -11.42
CA PRO A 31 -6.13 -11.94 -11.24
C PRO A 31 -5.73 -10.97 -12.35
N LEU A 32 -4.45 -10.95 -12.72
CA LEU A 32 -3.93 -10.09 -13.78
C LEU A 32 -4.52 -10.44 -15.13
N ALA A 33 -4.52 -11.73 -15.51
CA ALA A 33 -5.06 -12.18 -16.79
C ALA A 33 -6.56 -11.81 -16.95
N VAL A 34 -7.35 -12.05 -15.91
CA VAL A 34 -8.78 -11.69 -15.94
C VAL A 34 -8.97 -10.18 -16.02
N SER A 35 -8.15 -9.40 -15.33
CA SER A 35 -8.25 -7.93 -15.37
C SER A 35 -7.88 -7.37 -16.73
N PHE A 36 -6.86 -7.91 -17.39
CA PHE A 36 -6.53 -7.54 -18.77
C PHE A 36 -7.60 -7.98 -19.77
N LEU A 37 -8.28 -9.11 -19.56
CA LEU A 37 -9.41 -9.54 -20.39
C LEU A 37 -10.62 -8.60 -20.23
N VAL A 38 -10.95 -8.17 -19.01
CA VAL A 38 -12.02 -7.19 -18.76
C VAL A 38 -11.68 -5.86 -19.41
N ALA A 39 -10.42 -5.40 -19.29
CA ALA A 39 -9.95 -4.19 -19.94
C ALA A 39 -10.01 -4.30 -21.48
N ALA A 40 -9.61 -5.45 -22.05
CA ALA A 40 -9.71 -5.69 -23.49
C ALA A 40 -11.15 -5.63 -23.96
N ALA A 41 -12.09 -6.23 -23.22
CA ALA A 41 -13.52 -6.15 -23.53
C ALA A 41 -14.05 -4.70 -23.47
N ALA A 42 -13.63 -3.92 -22.49
CA ALA A 42 -14.00 -2.50 -22.37
C ALA A 42 -13.43 -1.67 -23.53
N LEU A 43 -12.17 -1.90 -23.93
CA LEU A 43 -11.54 -1.24 -25.08
C LEU A 43 -12.29 -1.56 -26.40
N LEU A 44 -12.63 -2.82 -26.64
CA LEU A 44 -13.42 -3.24 -27.79
C LEU A 44 -14.81 -2.58 -27.82
N ALA A 45 -15.45 -2.40 -26.65
CA ALA A 45 -16.74 -1.73 -26.54
C ALA A 45 -16.68 -0.23 -26.90
N ILE A 46 -15.51 0.41 -26.71
CA ILE A 46 -15.26 1.81 -27.08
C ILE A 46 -14.81 1.93 -28.55
N GLY A 47 -14.48 0.82 -29.20
CA GLY A 47 -14.02 0.79 -30.59
C GLY A 47 -12.49 0.88 -30.74
N GLU A 48 -11.75 0.76 -29.65
CA GLU A 48 -10.28 0.79 -29.63
C GLU A 48 -9.69 -0.62 -29.73
N ASN A 49 -8.50 -0.74 -30.33
CA ASN A 49 -7.78 -2.01 -30.44
C ASN A 49 -7.01 -2.34 -29.15
N PRO A 50 -7.40 -3.38 -28.38
CA PRO A 50 -6.72 -3.68 -27.11
C PRO A 50 -5.24 -3.97 -27.25
N ALA A 51 -4.81 -4.62 -28.36
CA ALA A 51 -3.41 -4.97 -28.56
C ALA A 51 -2.53 -3.72 -28.73
N GLU A 52 -3.02 -2.72 -29.47
CA GLU A 52 -2.31 -1.44 -29.66
C GLU A 52 -2.24 -0.66 -28.34
N ILE A 53 -3.36 -0.57 -27.61
CA ILE A 53 -3.40 0.15 -26.34
C ILE A 53 -2.50 -0.52 -25.29
N PHE A 54 -2.51 -1.85 -25.17
CA PHE A 54 -1.61 -2.54 -24.22
C PHE A 54 -0.14 -2.44 -24.63
N ALA A 55 0.16 -2.47 -25.93
CA ALA A 55 1.53 -2.25 -26.42
C ALA A 55 1.99 -0.82 -26.08
N LEU A 56 1.14 0.18 -26.33
CA LEU A 56 1.41 1.57 -25.97
C LEU A 56 1.57 1.74 -24.44
N MET A 57 0.73 1.09 -23.62
CA MET A 57 0.90 1.10 -22.17
C MET A 57 2.25 0.52 -21.74
N ALA A 58 2.67 -0.59 -22.32
CA ALA A 58 3.96 -1.20 -22.01
C ALA A 58 5.12 -0.30 -22.42
N GLU A 59 5.02 0.33 -23.60
CA GLU A 59 6.01 1.27 -24.08
C GLU A 59 6.08 2.55 -23.23
N GLU A 60 4.93 3.10 -22.83
CA GLU A 60 4.85 4.29 -21.95
C GLU A 60 5.32 4.00 -20.52
N ALA A 61 5.16 2.77 -20.04
CA ALA A 61 5.66 2.39 -18.73
C ALA A 61 7.16 2.08 -18.68
N PHE A 62 7.72 1.44 -19.74
CA PHE A 62 9.05 0.85 -19.70
C PHE A 62 9.93 1.15 -20.91
N GLY A 63 9.46 1.85 -21.95
CA GLY A 63 10.13 2.02 -23.22
C GLY A 63 11.45 2.81 -23.19
N ASN A 64 11.67 3.65 -22.18
CA ASN A 64 12.93 4.35 -21.98
C ASN A 64 13.16 4.70 -20.50
N ALA A 65 14.40 5.12 -20.17
CA ALA A 65 14.80 5.43 -18.80
C ALA A 65 13.93 6.52 -18.14
N ARG A 66 13.44 7.51 -18.89
CA ARG A 66 12.56 8.56 -18.37
C ARG A 66 11.17 8.01 -18.03
N ARG A 67 10.61 7.13 -18.86
CA ARG A 67 9.33 6.46 -18.63
C ARG A 67 9.41 5.50 -17.42
N ILE A 68 10.50 4.75 -17.32
CA ILE A 68 10.77 3.91 -16.13
C ILE A 68 10.84 4.78 -14.87
N ALA A 69 11.51 5.92 -14.92
CA ALA A 69 11.57 6.83 -13.78
C ALA A 69 10.19 7.39 -13.39
N ALA A 70 9.33 7.71 -14.38
CA ALA A 70 7.95 8.12 -14.13
C ALA A 70 7.13 6.99 -13.46
N THR A 71 7.26 5.76 -13.94
CA THR A 71 6.66 4.56 -13.34
C THR A 71 7.10 4.38 -11.89
N LEU A 72 8.40 4.49 -11.59
CA LEU A 72 8.93 4.36 -10.22
C LEU A 72 8.48 5.53 -9.32
N SER A 73 8.34 6.73 -9.89
CA SER A 73 7.80 7.87 -9.17
C SER A 73 6.33 7.63 -8.78
N ALA A 74 5.50 7.14 -9.70
CA ALA A 74 4.11 6.79 -9.45
C ALA A 74 3.96 5.59 -8.47
N ALA A 75 4.92 4.66 -8.47
CA ALA A 75 4.97 3.55 -7.52
C ALA A 75 5.36 3.98 -6.10
N THR A 76 6.06 5.11 -5.93
CA THR A 76 6.60 5.54 -4.63
C THR A 76 5.56 5.61 -3.52
N PRO A 77 4.41 6.32 -3.64
CA PRO A 77 3.40 6.34 -2.58
C PRO A 77 2.82 4.96 -2.30
N LEU A 78 2.73 4.10 -3.33
CA LEU A 78 2.18 2.74 -3.20
C LEU A 78 3.07 1.81 -2.38
N LEU A 79 4.40 2.00 -2.39
CA LEU A 79 5.32 1.24 -1.53
C LEU A 79 4.97 1.44 -0.07
N PHE A 80 4.74 2.68 0.35
CA PHE A 80 4.42 3.01 1.74
C PHE A 80 3.01 2.55 2.15
N THR A 81 2.00 2.83 1.33
CA THR A 81 0.61 2.49 1.63
C THR A 81 0.37 0.99 1.62
N ALA A 82 1.07 0.24 0.75
CA ALA A 82 1.02 -1.22 0.76
C ALA A 82 1.73 -1.83 1.98
N VAL A 83 2.86 -1.27 2.44
CA VAL A 83 3.50 -1.68 3.69
C VAL A 83 2.59 -1.40 4.87
N ALA A 84 1.98 -0.21 4.93
CA ALA A 84 1.02 0.18 5.96
C ALA A 84 -0.13 -0.83 6.07
N THR A 85 -0.71 -1.23 4.95
CA THR A 85 -1.77 -2.23 4.88
C THR A 85 -1.28 -3.63 5.28
N ALA A 86 -0.11 -4.05 4.78
CA ALA A 86 0.44 -5.38 5.04
C ALA A 86 0.76 -5.62 6.52
N ILE A 87 1.16 -4.57 7.26
CA ILE A 87 1.39 -4.63 8.71
C ILE A 87 0.10 -5.01 9.44
N CYS A 88 -1.03 -4.37 9.13
CA CYS A 88 -2.32 -4.66 9.73
C CYS A 88 -2.83 -6.05 9.33
N PHE A 89 -2.75 -6.42 8.07
CA PHE A 89 -3.20 -7.74 7.59
C PHE A 89 -2.46 -8.90 8.25
N ARG A 90 -1.20 -8.69 8.63
CA ARG A 90 -0.42 -9.71 9.35
C ARG A 90 -1.04 -10.06 10.71
N SER A 91 -1.70 -9.13 11.37
CA SER A 91 -2.41 -9.33 12.65
C SER A 91 -3.89 -9.66 12.50
N GLY A 92 -4.36 -9.81 11.26
CA GLY A 92 -5.77 -10.08 10.96
C GLY A 92 -6.67 -8.86 11.18
N VAL A 93 -6.12 -7.65 11.17
CA VAL A 93 -6.86 -6.38 11.23
C VAL A 93 -7.03 -5.84 9.82
N PHE A 94 -8.27 -5.54 9.44
CA PHE A 94 -8.59 -4.98 8.13
C PHE A 94 -8.64 -3.45 8.19
N ASN A 95 -7.47 -2.82 8.03
CA ASN A 95 -7.34 -1.37 8.08
C ASN A 95 -7.56 -0.71 6.71
N VAL A 96 -8.62 0.08 6.59
CA VAL A 96 -8.95 0.88 5.40
C VAL A 96 -8.53 2.34 5.57
N GLY A 97 -8.10 2.76 6.77
CA GLY A 97 -7.75 4.15 7.12
C GLY A 97 -6.41 4.66 6.62
N VAL A 98 -5.69 3.87 5.82
CA VAL A 98 -4.39 4.23 5.26
C VAL A 98 -4.46 5.51 4.44
N GLU A 99 -5.58 5.74 3.72
CA GLU A 99 -5.80 6.96 2.92
C GLU A 99 -5.84 8.22 3.81
N GLY A 100 -6.61 8.18 4.91
CA GLY A 100 -6.69 9.29 5.84
C GLY A 100 -5.35 9.62 6.50
N ALA A 101 -4.60 8.59 6.92
CA ALA A 101 -3.27 8.76 7.50
C ALA A 101 -2.26 9.32 6.48
N PHE A 102 -2.38 8.94 5.21
CA PHE A 102 -1.59 9.49 4.11
C PHE A 102 -1.87 10.99 3.93
N LEU A 103 -3.15 11.39 3.91
CA LEU A 103 -3.57 12.79 3.76
C LEU A 103 -3.07 13.66 4.92
N VAL A 104 -3.38 13.28 6.16
CA VAL A 104 -3.00 14.10 7.33
C VAL A 104 -1.48 14.11 7.54
N GLY A 105 -0.79 13.00 7.28
CA GLY A 105 0.67 12.93 7.33
C GLY A 105 1.34 13.78 6.27
N GLY A 106 0.81 13.78 5.03
CA GLY A 106 1.26 14.62 3.94
C GLY A 106 1.08 16.11 4.23
N LEU A 107 -0.11 16.51 4.71
CA LEU A 107 -0.38 17.90 5.11
C LEU A 107 0.53 18.34 6.26
N ALA A 108 0.73 17.51 7.28
CA ALA A 108 1.58 17.81 8.41
C ALA A 108 3.05 18.03 8.00
N ALA A 109 3.57 17.18 7.12
CA ALA A 109 4.94 17.32 6.60
C ALA A 109 5.11 18.62 5.79
N ILE A 110 4.15 18.93 4.92
CA ILE A 110 4.15 20.15 4.11
C ILE A 110 4.01 21.38 5.01
N PHE A 111 3.14 21.34 6.03
CA PHE A 111 2.97 22.42 7.00
C PHE A 111 4.30 22.77 7.69
N LEU A 112 5.05 21.77 8.17
CA LEU A 112 6.38 22.02 8.71
C LEU A 112 7.34 22.56 7.64
N GLY A 113 7.24 22.06 6.42
CA GLY A 113 8.13 22.41 5.31
C GLY A 113 8.08 23.87 4.87
N PHE A 114 6.95 24.56 5.08
CA PHE A 114 6.85 26.01 4.80
C PHE A 114 6.82 26.90 6.06
N THR A 115 6.57 26.33 7.25
CA THR A 115 6.48 27.09 8.49
C THR A 115 7.83 27.20 9.20
N LEU A 116 8.61 26.12 9.20
CA LEU A 116 9.93 26.11 9.85
C LEU A 116 10.95 26.89 9.00
N PRO A 117 11.89 27.61 9.66
CA PRO A 117 12.88 28.41 8.94
C PRO A 117 13.81 27.55 8.09
N ALA A 118 14.09 27.96 6.87
CA ALA A 118 15.03 27.31 5.96
C ALA A 118 16.46 27.19 6.55
N GLY A 119 16.80 27.99 7.55
CA GLY A 119 18.07 27.96 8.28
C GLY A 119 18.38 26.64 9.00
N LEU A 120 17.37 25.74 9.19
CA LEU A 120 17.60 24.38 9.67
C LEU A 120 18.36 23.49 8.65
N GLY A 121 18.47 23.92 7.38
CA GLY A 121 19.24 23.24 6.34
C GLY A 121 18.82 21.78 6.19
N PHE A 122 19.80 20.85 6.23
CA PHE A 122 19.56 19.43 6.00
C PHE A 122 18.70 18.74 7.07
N LEU A 123 18.49 19.34 8.25
CA LEU A 123 17.63 18.78 9.31
C LEU A 123 16.14 18.97 9.00
N LEU A 124 15.78 19.93 8.17
CA LEU A 124 14.38 20.24 7.87
C LEU A 124 13.66 19.06 7.20
N LEU A 125 14.30 18.42 6.23
CA LEU A 125 13.73 17.29 5.51
C LEU A 125 13.42 16.09 6.41
N PRO A 126 14.34 15.55 7.23
CA PRO A 126 14.03 14.43 8.12
C PRO A 126 13.00 14.80 9.20
N LEU A 127 12.98 16.06 9.67
CA LEU A 127 11.95 16.55 10.59
C LEU A 127 10.56 16.52 9.95
N CYS A 128 10.42 17.03 8.72
CA CYS A 128 9.14 17.00 7.99
C CYS A 128 8.67 15.56 7.74
N LEU A 129 9.56 14.67 7.28
CA LEU A 129 9.25 13.26 7.08
C LEU A 129 8.82 12.58 8.38
N GLY A 130 9.61 12.75 9.44
CA GLY A 130 9.32 12.16 10.76
C GLY A 130 8.01 12.66 11.36
N PHE A 131 7.73 13.96 11.23
CA PHE A 131 6.48 14.55 11.72
C PHE A 131 5.27 14.04 10.93
N GLY A 132 5.34 13.96 9.60
CA GLY A 132 4.29 13.37 8.79
C GLY A 132 4.00 11.91 9.17
N GLY A 133 5.05 11.12 9.39
CA GLY A 133 4.91 9.75 9.91
C GLY A 133 4.28 9.69 11.30
N LEU A 134 4.72 10.57 12.22
CA LEU A 134 4.18 10.64 13.59
C LEU A 134 2.69 11.00 13.60
N ILE A 135 2.28 12.00 12.83
CA ILE A 135 0.85 12.38 12.73
C ILE A 135 0.02 11.25 12.13
N GLY A 136 0.53 10.57 11.09
CA GLY A 136 -0.12 9.37 10.56
C GLY A 136 -0.24 8.25 11.59
N ALA A 137 0.80 8.02 12.42
CA ALA A 137 0.77 7.04 13.50
C ALA A 137 -0.30 7.38 14.55
N ILE A 138 -0.37 8.63 15.00
CA ILE A 138 -1.38 9.12 15.95
C ILE A 138 -2.79 8.99 15.35
N TRP A 139 -2.94 9.25 14.03
CA TRP A 139 -4.22 9.15 13.34
C TRP A 139 -4.80 7.75 13.40
N LEU A 140 -4.00 6.72 13.09
CA LEU A 140 -4.46 5.33 13.13
C LEU A 140 -4.35 4.66 14.51
N TRP A 141 -3.61 5.25 15.44
CA TRP A 141 -3.60 4.81 16.83
C TRP A 141 -5.01 4.90 17.46
N ALA A 142 -5.77 5.96 17.14
CA ALA A 142 -7.11 6.19 17.68
C ALA A 142 -8.09 5.05 17.33
N PRO A 143 -8.33 4.67 16.04
CA PRO A 143 -9.19 3.52 15.73
C PRO A 143 -8.60 2.20 16.21
N GLY A 144 -7.27 2.07 16.30
CA GLY A 144 -6.61 0.92 16.92
C GLY A 144 -7.00 0.75 18.38
N LEU A 145 -7.08 1.85 19.13
CA LEU A 145 -7.53 1.86 20.52
C LEU A 145 -9.03 1.53 20.64
N LEU A 146 -9.87 2.07 19.74
CA LEU A 146 -11.31 1.77 19.69
C LEU A 146 -11.56 0.28 19.44
N LEU A 147 -10.85 -0.33 18.49
CA LEU A 147 -10.94 -1.77 18.24
C LEU A 147 -10.44 -2.58 19.43
N ALA A 148 -9.28 -2.22 20.01
CA ALA A 148 -8.64 -3.00 21.06
C ALA A 148 -9.38 -2.97 22.39
N ARG A 149 -10.04 -1.86 22.74
CA ARG A 149 -10.67 -1.64 24.06
C ARG A 149 -12.18 -1.74 24.03
N TYR A 150 -12.81 -1.36 22.92
CA TYR A 150 -14.27 -1.27 22.80
C TYR A 150 -14.83 -2.21 21.74
N GLU A 151 -13.99 -3.00 21.08
CA GLU A 151 -14.37 -3.94 20.02
C GLU A 151 -15.16 -3.28 18.88
N VAL A 152 -14.93 -1.97 18.64
CA VAL A 152 -15.53 -1.23 17.52
C VAL A 152 -14.99 -1.80 16.22
N ASP A 153 -15.86 -1.99 15.22
CA ASP A 153 -15.48 -2.49 13.91
C ASP A 153 -14.40 -1.61 13.25
N GLU A 154 -13.27 -2.23 12.92
CA GLU A 154 -12.11 -1.53 12.36
C GLU A 154 -12.36 -0.96 10.97
N VAL A 155 -13.15 -1.63 10.13
CA VAL A 155 -13.44 -1.19 8.76
C VAL A 155 -14.27 0.08 8.80
N VAL A 156 -15.34 0.08 9.61
CA VAL A 156 -16.22 1.25 9.74
C VAL A 156 -15.48 2.43 10.34
N SER A 157 -14.78 2.24 11.46
CA SER A 157 -14.06 3.32 12.15
C SER A 157 -12.96 3.93 11.28
N THR A 158 -12.15 3.10 10.58
CA THR A 158 -11.07 3.59 9.73
C THR A 158 -11.57 4.22 8.44
N LEU A 159 -12.66 3.69 7.85
CA LEU A 159 -13.29 4.29 6.68
C LEU A 159 -13.88 5.69 7.00
N MET A 160 -14.57 5.82 8.13
CA MET A 160 -15.10 7.13 8.56
C MET A 160 -13.99 8.14 8.81
N LEU A 161 -12.86 7.71 9.39
CA LEU A 161 -11.71 8.58 9.59
C LEU A 161 -11.07 9.07 8.28
N ASN A 162 -11.20 8.36 7.17
CA ASN A 162 -10.76 8.88 5.86
C ASN A 162 -11.56 10.11 5.46
N PHE A 163 -12.89 10.10 5.65
CA PHE A 163 -13.74 11.26 5.36
C PHE A 163 -13.44 12.42 6.31
N VAL A 164 -13.19 12.13 7.58
CA VAL A 164 -12.77 13.15 8.56
C VAL A 164 -11.42 13.75 8.15
N ALA A 165 -10.45 12.93 7.74
CA ALA A 165 -9.16 13.40 7.25
C ALA A 165 -9.32 14.31 6.02
N ALA A 166 -10.11 13.89 5.02
CA ALA A 166 -10.39 14.69 3.83
C ALA A 166 -11.09 16.00 4.19
N GLY A 167 -12.05 15.98 5.11
CA GLY A 167 -12.73 17.19 5.59
C GLY A 167 -11.79 18.16 6.32
N ILE A 168 -10.94 17.66 7.22
CA ILE A 168 -9.96 18.48 7.95
C ILE A 168 -8.92 19.06 6.99
N THR A 169 -8.33 18.25 6.12
CA THR A 169 -7.31 18.70 5.17
C THR A 169 -7.91 19.70 4.17
N GLY A 170 -9.12 19.44 3.66
CA GLY A 170 -9.85 20.35 2.80
C GLY A 170 -10.15 21.68 3.48
N TYR A 171 -10.65 21.67 4.72
CA TYR A 171 -10.90 22.89 5.49
C TYR A 171 -9.63 23.73 5.70
N LEU A 172 -8.52 23.07 6.07
CA LEU A 172 -7.27 23.77 6.32
C LEU A 172 -6.68 24.40 5.05
N VAL A 173 -6.74 23.70 3.94
CA VAL A 173 -6.18 24.16 2.65
C VAL A 173 -7.05 25.27 2.02
N ASN A 174 -8.37 25.19 2.18
CA ASN A 174 -9.30 26.19 1.65
C ASN A 174 -9.51 27.41 2.58
N GLY A 175 -8.92 27.38 3.78
CA GLY A 175 -9.05 28.43 4.78
C GLY A 175 -7.70 28.84 5.38
N PRO A 176 -7.33 28.38 6.61
CA PRO A 176 -6.19 28.92 7.35
C PRO A 176 -4.82 28.75 6.66
N LEU A 177 -4.67 27.74 5.78
CA LEU A 177 -3.41 27.44 5.09
C LEU A 177 -3.46 27.78 3.60
N LEU A 178 -4.47 28.54 3.16
CA LEU A 178 -4.60 28.94 1.77
C LEU A 178 -3.46 29.90 1.38
N SER A 179 -2.87 29.64 0.21
CA SER A 179 -1.82 30.53 -0.34
C SER A 179 -2.43 31.70 -1.11
N ASP A 180 -2.06 32.92 -0.75
CA ASP A 180 -2.54 34.15 -1.41
C ASP A 180 -2.09 34.27 -2.89
N TYR A 181 -1.06 33.53 -3.31
CA TYR A 181 -0.41 33.68 -4.61
C TYR A 181 -0.80 32.64 -5.67
N ALA A 182 -1.61 31.65 -5.34
CA ALA A 182 -1.72 30.49 -6.24
C ALA A 182 -2.97 30.49 -7.14
N GLY A 183 -3.98 31.30 -6.87
CA GLY A 183 -5.24 31.32 -7.64
C GLY A 183 -6.07 30.01 -7.56
N ASN A 184 -5.54 28.99 -6.91
CA ASN A 184 -6.15 27.69 -6.66
C ASN A 184 -6.09 27.38 -5.16
N ASN A 185 -6.90 26.43 -4.71
CA ASN A 185 -6.95 25.97 -3.33
C ASN A 185 -5.72 25.10 -2.98
N VAL A 186 -4.62 25.76 -2.64
CA VAL A 186 -3.34 25.13 -2.33
C VAL A 186 -2.63 25.84 -1.17
N THR A 187 -1.78 25.11 -0.45
CA THR A 187 -0.90 25.69 0.57
C THR A 187 0.29 26.43 -0.05
N PRO A 188 1.02 27.27 0.73
CA PRO A 188 2.31 27.79 0.31
C PRO A 188 3.28 26.68 -0.12
N LEU A 189 4.27 27.05 -0.96
CA LEU A 189 5.35 26.15 -1.34
C LEU A 189 6.27 25.89 -0.15
N ILE A 190 6.73 24.66 -0.02
CA ILE A 190 7.75 24.31 0.98
C ILE A 190 9.10 24.93 0.63
N HIS A 191 9.95 25.13 1.63
CA HIS A 191 11.33 25.57 1.41
C HIS A 191 12.15 24.51 0.64
N GLU A 192 13.09 24.94 -0.18
CA GLU A 192 13.96 24.03 -0.94
C GLU A 192 14.69 23.02 -0.04
N ALA A 193 15.08 23.45 1.17
CA ALA A 193 15.72 22.58 2.16
C ALA A 193 14.82 21.42 2.65
N ALA A 194 13.50 21.53 2.47
CA ALA A 194 12.52 20.48 2.80
C ALA A 194 12.23 19.55 1.61
N THR A 195 12.76 19.83 0.41
CA THR A 195 12.48 19.03 -0.77
C THR A 195 13.30 17.76 -0.82
N LEU A 196 12.68 16.65 -1.25
CA LEU A 196 13.40 15.42 -1.54
C LEU A 196 14.20 15.57 -2.86
N PRO A 197 15.50 15.26 -2.87
CA PRO A 197 16.32 15.40 -4.06
C PRO A 197 15.82 14.48 -5.19
N ARG A 198 15.82 14.98 -6.42
CA ARG A 198 15.49 14.21 -7.62
C ARG A 198 16.64 13.29 -7.98
N LEU A 199 16.34 12.00 -8.17
CA LEU A 199 17.35 10.99 -8.50
C LEU A 199 17.76 11.03 -9.98
N MET A 200 16.85 11.47 -10.85
CA MET A 200 17.06 11.44 -12.31
C MET A 200 16.38 12.64 -13.00
N PRO A 201 16.96 13.86 -12.91
CA PRO A 201 16.41 15.02 -13.62
C PRO A 201 16.44 14.81 -15.15
N PRO A 202 15.42 15.23 -15.90
CA PRO A 202 14.25 16.01 -15.52
C PRO A 202 13.02 15.21 -15.03
N SER A 203 13.18 13.91 -14.71
CA SER A 203 12.08 13.09 -14.22
C SER A 203 11.61 13.52 -12.82
N THR A 204 10.40 13.11 -12.45
CA THR A 204 9.81 13.34 -11.12
C THR A 204 10.27 12.32 -10.07
N LEU A 205 11.14 11.36 -10.44
CA LEU A 205 11.66 10.36 -9.51
C LEU A 205 12.56 11.01 -8.47
N HIS A 206 12.19 10.87 -7.21
CA HIS A 206 12.86 11.51 -6.08
C HIS A 206 13.32 10.46 -5.03
N ALA A 207 14.18 10.89 -4.10
CA ALA A 207 14.76 10.01 -3.07
C ALA A 207 13.71 9.31 -2.17
N GLY A 208 12.45 9.77 -2.17
CA GLY A 208 11.33 9.08 -1.52
C GLY A 208 11.14 7.63 -2.00
N PHE A 209 11.51 7.31 -3.24
CA PHE A 209 11.53 5.92 -3.71
C PHE A 209 12.51 5.05 -2.92
N LEU A 210 13.71 5.55 -2.63
CA LEU A 210 14.69 4.84 -1.81
C LEU A 210 14.19 4.69 -0.37
N VAL A 211 13.57 5.72 0.19
CA VAL A 211 12.93 5.66 1.51
C VAL A 211 11.80 4.62 1.52
N GLY A 212 11.02 4.50 0.43
CA GLY A 212 10.00 3.46 0.25
C GLY A 212 10.59 2.04 0.23
N LEU A 213 11.72 1.84 -0.46
CA LEU A 213 12.44 0.57 -0.43
C LEU A 213 12.99 0.24 0.97
N LEU A 214 13.50 1.25 1.69
CA LEU A 214 13.92 1.09 3.09
C LEU A 214 12.72 0.75 3.99
N ALA A 215 11.55 1.32 3.76
CA ALA A 215 10.33 0.98 4.47
C ALA A 215 9.94 -0.50 4.26
N ILE A 216 10.05 -1.01 3.02
CA ILE A 216 9.81 -2.43 2.73
C ILE A 216 10.85 -3.33 3.40
N LEU A 217 12.12 -2.93 3.39
CA LEU A 217 13.18 -3.65 4.09
C LEU A 217 12.90 -3.69 5.59
N ALA A 218 12.56 -2.54 6.20
CA ALA A 218 12.19 -2.44 7.60
C ALA A 218 10.99 -3.33 7.94
N TYR A 219 9.95 -3.35 7.09
CA TYR A 219 8.82 -4.26 7.22
C TYR A 219 9.26 -5.73 7.17
N GLY A 220 10.12 -6.11 6.21
CA GLY A 220 10.63 -7.46 6.09
C GLY A 220 11.45 -7.91 7.30
N LEU A 221 12.31 -7.02 7.83
CA LEU A 221 13.09 -7.25 9.05
C LEU A 221 12.19 -7.34 10.29
N TRP A 222 11.23 -6.43 10.42
CA TRP A 222 10.24 -6.46 11.48
C TRP A 222 9.47 -7.79 11.51
N CYS A 223 9.02 -8.27 10.36
CA CYS A 223 8.32 -9.52 10.23
C CYS A 223 9.12 -10.75 10.66
N ARG A 224 10.45 -10.75 10.45
CA ARG A 224 11.31 -11.94 10.62
C ARG A 224 12.13 -11.92 11.91
N HIS A 225 12.50 -10.73 12.38
CA HIS A 225 13.53 -10.59 13.42
C HIS A 225 13.05 -9.87 14.68
N THR A 226 11.77 -9.44 14.76
CA THR A 226 11.27 -8.76 15.95
C THR A 226 10.20 -9.57 16.69
N PRO A 227 10.18 -9.51 18.04
CA PRO A 227 9.12 -10.13 18.83
C PRO A 227 7.73 -9.61 18.46
N SER A 228 7.59 -8.30 18.27
CA SER A 228 6.30 -7.68 17.91
C SER A 228 5.78 -8.13 16.53
N GLY A 229 6.67 -8.36 15.56
CA GLY A 229 6.31 -8.93 14.25
C GLY A 229 5.84 -10.38 14.33
N PHE A 230 6.44 -11.16 15.26
CA PHE A 230 6.00 -12.51 15.57
C PHE A 230 4.64 -12.51 16.29
N GLU A 231 4.47 -11.67 17.32
CA GLU A 231 3.21 -11.49 18.05
C GLU A 231 2.06 -11.08 17.12
N ALA A 232 2.31 -10.13 16.20
CA ALA A 232 1.34 -9.73 15.18
C ALA A 232 0.87 -10.91 14.32
N ALA A 233 1.81 -11.76 13.86
CA ALA A 233 1.47 -12.96 13.12
C ALA A 233 0.66 -13.96 13.94
N LEU A 234 1.00 -14.13 15.22
CA LEU A 234 0.32 -15.03 16.14
C LEU A 234 -1.12 -14.59 16.40
N VAL A 235 -1.33 -13.28 16.63
CA VAL A 235 -2.66 -12.67 16.80
C VAL A 235 -3.50 -12.86 15.54
N GLY A 236 -2.91 -12.67 14.34
CA GLY A 236 -3.60 -12.88 13.07
C GLY A 236 -4.00 -14.33 12.82
N LEU A 237 -3.20 -15.29 13.29
CA LEU A 237 -3.50 -16.70 13.16
C LEU A 237 -4.59 -17.15 14.13
N ASN A 238 -4.49 -16.78 15.41
CA ASN A 238 -5.48 -17.17 16.42
C ASN A 238 -5.38 -16.29 17.67
N LYS A 239 -6.31 -15.35 17.84
CA LYS A 239 -6.36 -14.43 18.97
C LYS A 239 -6.49 -15.15 20.34
N ARG A 240 -7.18 -16.30 20.41
CA ARG A 240 -7.32 -17.08 21.67
C ARG A 240 -6.01 -17.75 22.04
N PHE A 241 -5.33 -18.35 21.08
CA PHE A 241 -4.03 -18.99 21.30
C PHE A 241 -2.97 -17.93 21.68
N ALA A 242 -2.93 -16.79 21.01
CA ALA A 242 -2.02 -15.69 21.33
C ALA A 242 -2.17 -15.25 22.81
N ARG A 243 -3.41 -15.10 23.30
CA ARG A 243 -3.66 -14.80 24.72
C ARG A 243 -3.16 -15.93 25.66
N ALA A 244 -3.37 -17.19 25.30
CA ALA A 244 -2.97 -18.33 26.14
C ALA A 244 -1.44 -18.42 26.30
N VAL A 245 -0.67 -17.97 25.34
CA VAL A 245 0.81 -17.92 25.42
C VAL A 245 1.36 -16.57 25.91
N GLY A 246 0.48 -15.70 26.46
CA GLY A 246 0.89 -14.45 27.11
C GLY A 246 1.01 -13.24 26.21
N VAL A 247 0.61 -13.30 24.93
CA VAL A 247 0.65 -12.14 24.03
C VAL A 247 -0.52 -11.20 24.32
N SER A 248 -0.21 -9.92 24.50
CA SER A 248 -1.22 -8.86 24.67
C SER A 248 -1.88 -8.53 23.34
N VAL A 249 -3.03 -9.20 23.05
CA VAL A 249 -3.80 -8.96 21.81
C VAL A 249 -4.19 -7.49 21.64
N PRO A 250 -4.72 -6.77 22.68
CA PRO A 250 -5.02 -5.35 22.55
C PRO A 250 -3.79 -4.49 22.24
N GLY A 251 -2.68 -4.73 22.95
CA GLY A 251 -1.42 -4.01 22.71
C GLY A 251 -0.87 -4.22 21.31
N THR A 252 -0.92 -5.45 20.80
CA THR A 252 -0.50 -5.78 19.44
C THR A 252 -1.37 -5.08 18.39
N ILE A 253 -2.70 -5.04 18.57
CA ILE A 253 -3.62 -4.35 17.65
C ILE A 253 -3.29 -2.84 17.58
N VAL A 254 -3.15 -2.19 18.73
CA VAL A 254 -2.82 -0.76 18.79
C VAL A 254 -1.47 -0.48 18.14
N LEU A 255 -0.45 -1.31 18.40
CA LEU A 255 0.88 -1.17 17.81
C LEU A 255 0.86 -1.29 16.29
N VAL A 256 0.19 -2.31 15.74
CA VAL A 256 0.17 -2.51 14.27
C VAL A 256 -0.61 -1.40 13.57
N MET A 257 -1.68 -0.88 14.19
CA MET A 257 -2.41 0.26 13.68
C MET A 257 -1.57 1.54 13.68
N ALA A 258 -0.83 1.81 14.78
CA ALA A 258 0.08 2.95 14.85
C ALA A 258 1.23 2.83 13.84
N LEU A 259 1.85 1.64 13.69
CA LEU A 259 2.87 1.39 12.68
C LEU A 259 2.33 1.55 11.26
N SER A 260 1.11 1.07 10.99
CA SER A 260 0.43 1.29 9.72
C SER A 260 0.28 2.78 9.43
N GLY A 261 -0.18 3.56 10.41
CA GLY A 261 -0.29 5.01 10.31
C GLY A 261 1.05 5.71 10.07
N LEU A 262 2.11 5.25 10.75
CA LEU A 262 3.47 5.75 10.56
C LEU A 262 3.91 5.63 9.09
N PHE A 263 3.79 4.43 8.51
CA PHE A 263 4.19 4.22 7.12
C PHE A 263 3.27 4.95 6.13
N ALA A 264 1.96 4.99 6.37
CA ALA A 264 1.04 5.77 5.55
C ALA A 264 1.37 7.27 5.57
N GLY A 265 1.61 7.84 6.75
CA GLY A 265 1.99 9.23 6.93
C GLY A 265 3.35 9.57 6.31
N LEU A 266 4.35 8.67 6.44
CA LEU A 266 5.62 8.78 5.72
C LEU A 266 5.43 8.78 4.20
N GLY A 267 4.50 7.97 3.68
CA GLY A 267 4.14 7.94 2.26
C GLY A 267 3.57 9.28 1.80
N GLY A 268 2.63 9.85 2.56
CA GLY A 268 2.07 11.18 2.31
C GLY A 268 3.12 12.28 2.37
N ALA A 269 4.00 12.24 3.36
CA ALA A 269 5.13 13.14 3.50
C ALA A 269 6.10 13.04 2.30
N ALA A 270 6.49 11.83 1.92
CA ALA A 270 7.39 11.60 0.79
C ALA A 270 6.77 12.08 -0.54
N HIS A 271 5.46 11.89 -0.73
CA HIS A 271 4.73 12.39 -1.89
C HIS A 271 4.68 13.93 -1.91
N GLY A 272 4.36 14.54 -0.76
CA GLY A 272 4.30 16.00 -0.63
C GLY A 272 5.66 16.68 -0.82
N LEU A 273 6.70 16.19 -0.16
CA LEU A 273 8.04 16.79 -0.17
C LEU A 273 8.85 16.44 -1.43
N GLY A 274 8.46 15.40 -2.19
CA GLY A 274 9.19 14.93 -3.36
C GLY A 274 8.55 15.27 -4.70
N GLN A 275 7.23 15.32 -4.76
CA GLN A 275 6.50 15.46 -6.01
C GLN A 275 5.61 16.70 -6.07
N MET A 276 4.82 16.98 -5.02
CA MET A 276 3.81 18.03 -5.03
C MET A 276 4.33 19.39 -4.57
N TYR A 277 5.28 19.43 -3.62
CA TYR A 277 5.89 20.62 -3.01
C TYR A 277 4.90 21.57 -2.31
N ARG A 278 3.62 21.24 -2.33
CA ARG A 278 2.50 21.92 -1.67
C ARG A 278 1.34 20.94 -1.50
N PHE A 279 0.43 21.22 -0.60
CA PHE A 279 -0.80 20.44 -0.49
C PHE A 279 -1.88 21.10 -1.34
N SER A 280 -2.62 20.31 -2.10
CA SER A 280 -3.71 20.76 -2.97
C SER A 280 -4.93 19.88 -2.80
N ASP A 281 -6.07 20.39 -3.22
CA ASP A 281 -7.24 19.53 -3.43
C ASP A 281 -6.88 18.41 -4.41
N GLY A 282 -7.29 17.16 -4.13
CA GLY A 282 -6.87 16.01 -4.92
C GLY A 282 -5.43 15.54 -4.68
N PHE A 283 -4.82 15.87 -3.52
CA PHE A 283 -3.47 15.45 -3.14
C PHE A 283 -3.24 13.94 -3.25
N SER A 284 -4.26 13.13 -2.95
CA SER A 284 -4.23 11.68 -3.14
C SER A 284 -5.38 11.24 -4.05
N PRO A 285 -5.10 10.57 -5.18
CA PRO A 285 -6.13 9.94 -6.00
C PRO A 285 -6.58 8.58 -5.44
N GLY A 286 -6.43 8.32 -4.14
CA GLY A 286 -6.76 7.06 -3.49
C GLY A 286 -5.56 6.13 -3.32
N TYR A 287 -4.37 6.67 -3.08
CA TYR A 287 -3.16 5.85 -2.87
C TYR A 287 -3.29 4.84 -1.73
N GLY A 288 -4.05 5.15 -0.66
CA GLY A 288 -4.31 4.21 0.43
C GLY A 288 -5.13 3.00 -0.02
N PHE A 289 -6.18 3.22 -0.83
CA PHE A 289 -6.99 2.13 -1.39
C PHE A 289 -6.21 1.31 -2.41
N THR A 290 -5.44 1.97 -3.28
CA THR A 290 -4.57 1.29 -4.25
C THR A 290 -3.48 0.49 -3.53
N GLY A 291 -2.92 1.02 -2.43
CA GLY A 291 -1.95 0.31 -1.59
C GLY A 291 -2.53 -0.95 -0.95
N LEU A 292 -3.83 -0.95 -0.59
CA LEU A 292 -4.53 -2.16 -0.13
C LEU A 292 -4.56 -3.22 -1.23
N ALA A 293 -4.87 -2.83 -2.48
CA ALA A 293 -4.84 -3.73 -3.63
C ALA A 293 -3.43 -4.30 -3.88
N VAL A 294 -2.40 -3.44 -3.80
CA VAL A 294 -0.98 -3.84 -3.94
C VAL A 294 -0.57 -4.82 -2.85
N ALA A 295 -0.95 -4.60 -1.59
CA ALA A 295 -0.66 -5.50 -0.49
C ALA A 295 -1.31 -6.88 -0.67
N LEU A 296 -2.58 -6.91 -1.09
CA LEU A 296 -3.32 -8.15 -1.39
C LEU A 296 -2.69 -8.91 -2.55
N LEU A 297 -2.42 -8.24 -3.67
CA LEU A 297 -1.75 -8.83 -4.84
C LEU A 297 -0.38 -9.37 -4.46
N GLY A 298 0.39 -8.61 -3.68
CA GLY A 298 1.70 -8.98 -3.16
C GLY A 298 1.66 -10.04 -2.05
N ARG A 299 0.46 -10.49 -1.63
CA ARG A 299 0.26 -11.44 -0.51
C ARG A 299 0.99 -11.02 0.76
N ASN A 300 1.01 -9.73 1.03
CA ASN A 300 1.68 -9.10 2.16
C ASN A 300 3.19 -9.46 2.29
N SER A 301 3.82 -9.90 1.19
CA SER A 301 5.24 -10.21 1.17
C SER A 301 6.06 -9.00 0.66
N PRO A 302 7.27 -8.75 1.21
CA PRO A 302 8.09 -7.61 0.78
C PRO A 302 8.33 -7.56 -0.75
N TRP A 303 8.69 -8.68 -1.36
CA TRP A 303 8.90 -8.76 -2.81
C TRP A 303 7.62 -8.60 -3.62
N GLY A 304 6.51 -9.16 -3.11
CA GLY A 304 5.20 -9.00 -3.76
C GLY A 304 4.72 -7.56 -3.72
N ILE A 305 4.98 -6.82 -2.64
CA ILE A 305 4.66 -5.39 -2.52
C ILE A 305 5.46 -4.58 -3.56
N ILE A 306 6.76 -4.85 -3.72
CA ILE A 306 7.57 -4.17 -4.75
C ILE A 306 6.98 -4.41 -6.14
N PHE A 307 6.72 -5.68 -6.48
CA PHE A 307 6.14 -6.04 -7.77
C PHE A 307 4.79 -5.37 -8.00
N GLY A 308 3.88 -5.46 -7.02
CA GLY A 308 2.56 -4.85 -7.12
C GLY A 308 2.62 -3.33 -7.23
N ALA A 309 3.47 -2.66 -6.44
CA ALA A 309 3.63 -1.21 -6.49
C ALA A 309 4.17 -0.74 -7.85
N VAL A 310 5.15 -1.45 -8.42
CA VAL A 310 5.69 -1.13 -9.76
C VAL A 310 4.64 -1.38 -10.84
N LEU A 311 3.87 -2.47 -10.75
CA LEU A 311 2.80 -2.77 -11.69
C LEU A 311 1.72 -1.69 -11.68
N PHE A 312 1.20 -1.32 -10.49
CA PHE A 312 0.18 -0.27 -10.38
C PHE A 312 0.75 1.12 -10.73
N GLY A 313 2.01 1.39 -10.40
CA GLY A 313 2.71 2.59 -10.82
C GLY A 313 2.87 2.68 -12.34
N ALA A 314 3.15 1.56 -13.02
CA ALA A 314 3.20 1.46 -14.47
C ALA A 314 1.82 1.75 -15.10
N LEU A 315 0.76 1.14 -14.57
CA LEU A 315 -0.61 1.40 -15.02
C LEU A 315 -0.99 2.88 -14.85
N ALA A 316 -0.69 3.48 -13.69
CA ALA A 316 -0.99 4.89 -13.43
C ALA A 316 -0.19 5.83 -14.34
N SER A 317 1.12 5.59 -14.49
CA SER A 317 2.01 6.42 -15.34
C SER A 317 1.63 6.32 -16.82
N ALA A 318 1.38 5.10 -17.32
CA ALA A 318 0.95 4.90 -18.71
C ALA A 318 -0.44 5.49 -18.96
N GLY A 319 -1.36 5.34 -18.02
CA GLY A 319 -2.74 5.84 -18.16
C GLY A 319 -2.81 7.35 -18.34
N THR A 320 -2.02 8.12 -17.61
CA THR A 320 -1.95 9.58 -17.77
C THR A 320 -1.44 9.99 -19.15
N THR A 321 -0.47 9.27 -19.70
CA THR A 321 0.08 9.56 -21.04
C THR A 321 -0.90 9.16 -22.14
N ILE A 322 -1.55 8.01 -22.00
CA ILE A 322 -2.53 7.53 -23.01
C ILE A 322 -3.71 8.49 -23.12
N GLN A 323 -4.22 9.02 -22.02
CA GLN A 323 -5.28 10.02 -22.03
C GLN A 323 -4.92 11.27 -22.86
N LEU A 324 -3.66 11.65 -22.90
CA LEU A 324 -3.20 12.83 -23.66
C LEU A 324 -3.09 12.56 -25.18
N PHE A 325 -2.86 11.31 -25.58
CA PHE A 325 -2.58 10.93 -26.96
C PHE A 325 -3.63 10.03 -27.62
N SER A 326 -4.62 9.55 -26.87
CA SER A 326 -5.72 8.74 -27.37
C SER A 326 -7.06 9.18 -26.75
N ASN A 327 -8.17 8.75 -27.36
CA ASN A 327 -9.52 9.01 -26.83
C ASN A 327 -9.89 8.08 -25.64
N VAL A 328 -8.93 7.38 -25.07
CA VAL A 328 -9.16 6.44 -23.97
C VAL A 328 -9.28 7.20 -22.63
N PRO A 329 -10.41 7.09 -21.92
CA PRO A 329 -10.58 7.74 -20.62
C PRO A 329 -9.65 7.14 -19.56
N LEU A 330 -9.20 7.97 -18.59
CA LEU A 330 -8.46 7.50 -17.41
C LEU A 330 -9.22 6.43 -16.60
N ASP A 331 -10.55 6.46 -16.67
CA ASP A 331 -11.41 5.49 -16.00
C ASP A 331 -11.15 4.04 -16.43
N LEU A 332 -10.62 3.82 -17.64
CA LEU A 332 -10.18 2.49 -18.06
C LEU A 332 -9.06 1.95 -17.18
N VAL A 333 -8.09 2.80 -16.83
CA VAL A 333 -7.00 2.41 -15.90
C VAL A 333 -7.55 2.09 -14.51
N ASN A 334 -8.51 2.88 -14.04
CA ASN A 334 -9.22 2.63 -12.77
C ASN A 334 -10.00 1.31 -12.82
N ILE A 335 -10.63 0.97 -13.95
CA ILE A 335 -11.31 -0.32 -14.16
C ILE A 335 -10.30 -1.47 -14.08
N ILE A 336 -9.15 -1.36 -14.73
CA ILE A 336 -8.09 -2.38 -14.66
C ILE A 336 -7.64 -2.56 -13.21
N GLN A 337 -7.30 -1.47 -12.51
CA GLN A 337 -6.85 -1.51 -11.12
C GLN A 337 -7.90 -2.09 -10.18
N GLY A 338 -9.16 -1.66 -10.31
CA GLY A 338 -10.27 -2.18 -9.52
C GLY A 338 -10.52 -3.67 -9.76
N THR A 339 -10.42 -4.11 -11.01
CA THR A 339 -10.59 -5.53 -11.38
C THR A 339 -9.45 -6.37 -10.81
N VAL A 340 -8.18 -5.91 -10.90
CA VAL A 340 -7.04 -6.56 -10.24
C VAL A 340 -7.28 -6.71 -8.74
N MET A 341 -7.79 -5.64 -8.09
CA MET A 341 -8.10 -5.65 -6.66
C MET A 341 -9.13 -6.72 -6.30
N ILE A 342 -10.25 -6.78 -7.03
CA ILE A 342 -11.34 -7.74 -6.78
C ILE A 342 -10.81 -9.18 -6.91
N PHE A 343 -10.12 -9.50 -8.00
CA PHE A 343 -9.63 -10.86 -8.23
C PHE A 343 -8.49 -11.25 -7.29
N ALA A 344 -7.62 -10.30 -6.90
CA ALA A 344 -6.61 -10.54 -5.87
C ALA A 344 -7.25 -10.84 -4.50
N ALA A 345 -8.32 -10.13 -4.14
CA ALA A 345 -9.07 -10.37 -2.91
C ALA A 345 -9.77 -11.75 -2.91
N VAL A 346 -10.38 -12.14 -4.03
CA VAL A 346 -11.05 -13.46 -4.20
C VAL A 346 -10.04 -14.60 -4.08
N GLU A 347 -8.86 -14.49 -4.68
CA GLU A 347 -7.82 -15.52 -4.62
C GLU A 347 -7.32 -15.70 -3.19
N VAL A 348 -7.10 -14.61 -2.45
CA VAL A 348 -6.76 -14.66 -1.01
C VAL A 348 -7.88 -15.34 -0.21
N GLY A 349 -9.15 -15.06 -0.51
CA GLY A 349 -10.32 -15.70 0.10
C GLY A 349 -10.37 -17.21 -0.18
N ARG A 350 -10.10 -17.66 -1.40
CA ARG A 350 -10.07 -19.09 -1.78
C ARG A 350 -8.99 -19.88 -1.05
N ILE A 351 -7.85 -19.27 -0.73
CA ILE A 351 -6.78 -19.89 0.03
C ILE A 351 -7.15 -19.98 1.52
N ALA A 352 -7.90 -19.01 2.05
CA ALA A 352 -8.31 -18.96 3.45
C ALA A 352 -9.48 -19.91 3.79
N VAL A 353 -10.46 -20.03 2.89
CA VAL A 353 -11.68 -20.84 3.10
C VAL A 353 -11.42 -22.34 3.34
N PRO A 354 -10.53 -23.05 2.62
CA PRO A 354 -10.24 -24.46 2.91
C PRO A 354 -9.60 -24.68 4.29
N ALA A 355 -8.84 -23.71 4.80
CA ALA A 355 -8.24 -23.77 6.12
C ALA A 355 -9.31 -23.68 7.22
N LEU A 356 -10.35 -22.85 7.02
CA LEU A 356 -11.49 -22.72 7.93
C LEU A 356 -12.41 -23.96 7.89
N GLY A 357 -12.67 -24.52 6.71
CA GLY A 357 -13.48 -25.71 6.52
C GLY A 357 -12.87 -26.98 7.17
N ARG A 358 -11.55 -27.13 7.09
CA ARG A 358 -10.81 -28.22 7.76
C ARG A 358 -10.79 -28.09 9.29
N ARG A 359 -10.81 -26.86 9.83
CA ARG A 359 -10.95 -26.59 11.27
C ARG A 359 -12.33 -26.99 11.80
N ARG A 360 -13.40 -26.56 11.14
CA ARG A 360 -14.78 -26.93 11.53
C ARG A 360 -15.03 -28.44 11.50
N LYS A 361 -14.42 -29.16 10.57
CA LYS A 361 -14.53 -30.61 10.48
C LYS A 361 -13.75 -31.34 11.62
N ARG A 362 -12.60 -30.78 12.05
CA ARG A 362 -11.83 -31.33 13.20
C ARG A 362 -12.50 -31.04 14.55
N GLU A 363 -13.12 -29.91 14.71
CA GLU A 363 -13.88 -29.56 15.93
C GLU A 363 -15.12 -30.45 16.08
N ARG A 364 -15.86 -30.74 15.00
CA ARG A 364 -17.01 -31.66 15.02
C ARG A 364 -16.63 -33.11 15.26
N THR A 365 -15.44 -33.55 14.93
CA THR A 365 -14.95 -34.90 15.23
C THR A 365 -14.34 -35.02 16.62
N ALA A 366 -14.00 -33.93 17.28
CA ALA A 366 -13.51 -33.91 18.66
C ALA A 366 -14.64 -33.82 19.71
N ASP A 367 -15.81 -33.25 19.34
CA ASP A 367 -16.99 -33.13 20.21
C ASP A 367 -17.95 -34.32 20.10
N GLY A 368 -17.65 -35.31 19.26
CA GLY A 368 -18.51 -36.48 19.00
C GLY A 368 -17.88 -37.84 19.37
N GLY A 369 -16.82 -37.84 20.22
CA GLY A 369 -16.16 -39.06 20.72
C GLY A 369 -16.23 -39.20 22.25
#